data_e71310b6fada329e8254078a0700db9b
#
_entry.id   e71310b6fada329e8254078a0700db9b
#
_cell.length_a   1.000
_cell.length_b   1.000
_cell.length_c   1.000
_cell.angle_alpha   90.00
_cell.angle_beta   90.00
_cell.angle_gamma   90.00
#
_symmetry.space_group_name_H-M   'P 1'
#
loop_
_entity.id
_entity.type
_entity.pdbx_description
1 polymer ?
#
loop_
_entity_poly.entity_id
_entity_poly.type
_entity_poly.pdbx_seq_one_letter_code
_entity_poly.pdbx_strand_id
1 'polypeptide(L)'
;MANKLKIISFSLLCALQINAASINSDTLRASLSKPQFEQTLTTLCADTSDQDEFWYWLNLARMQQANGDFNSSIGSFQKSFNILDEYESRAKVSLRNVGSLLGSALLSKGAESYYGKGYERTLMHTLNALNYAMLGNFEGASVEMRRMEQRQEFWLSETEEKIKEAAEEKAKAEKEGNNVSTIPSEYSMSAMLEDESVRKLANNYQDPFSYTLSSIISSIAFPSENLGEVSLKRALSLNPDVSKVFVKLPASATAAASAPKVTAKGKKGTPPEAPKSTKMDITVVVLAGEAPAVTIEKIRFPLFNGANYTSIDLPAFTPPINDISVVTIATDKLRLQPPRLLQTNALAYKTLKDELIGELSKAVVRATTKAIIAKQASDNFGAFGGLMASLAMDVGSSMADSGYRNWELLPNSGYLSKFEALQGETFTITMNDRQESFTLPKDKKGVLVLVSYITNDNIRIDHVAY
;
A
#
# COMPACT_ATOMS: atom_id res chain seq x y z
N MET A 1 -65.93 12.16 -0.39
CA MET A 1 -65.27 11.26 -1.36
C MET A 1 -63.98 11.94 -1.78
N ALA A 2 -62.84 11.53 -1.23
CA ALA A 2 -61.56 12.16 -1.47
C ALA A 2 -60.68 11.22 -2.30
N ASN A 3 -60.39 11.61 -3.53
CA ASN A 3 -59.49 10.92 -4.43
C ASN A 3 -58.05 11.15 -3.98
N LYS A 4 -57.37 10.10 -3.53
CA LYS A 4 -55.93 10.10 -3.31
C LYS A 4 -55.22 9.88 -4.64
N LEU A 5 -54.62 10.92 -5.18
CA LEU A 5 -53.68 10.83 -6.29
C LEU A 5 -52.38 10.28 -5.76
N LYS A 6 -52.02 9.06 -6.14
CA LYS A 6 -50.67 8.50 -5.92
C LYS A 6 -49.73 9.08 -6.96
N ILE A 7 -48.83 9.94 -6.54
CA ILE A 7 -47.69 10.38 -7.37
C ILE A 7 -46.69 9.22 -7.30
N ILE A 8 -46.57 8.49 -8.41
CA ILE A 8 -45.48 7.53 -8.62
C ILE A 8 -44.29 8.35 -9.16
N SER A 9 -43.33 8.64 -8.30
CA SER A 9 -42.04 9.15 -8.74
C SER A 9 -41.30 8.03 -9.48
N PHE A 10 -41.25 8.15 -10.77
CA PHE A 10 -40.41 7.37 -11.66
C PHE A 10 -39.00 7.96 -11.56
N SER A 11 -38.21 7.47 -10.56
CA SER A 11 -36.77 7.70 -10.58
C SER A 11 -36.17 6.86 -11.70
N LEU A 12 -35.78 7.53 -12.75
CA LEU A 12 -35.02 6.97 -13.87
C LEU A 12 -33.64 6.60 -13.34
N LEU A 13 -33.52 5.38 -12.81
CA LEU A 13 -32.22 4.76 -12.53
C LEU A 13 -31.60 4.46 -13.91
N CYS A 14 -30.74 5.35 -14.41
CA CYS A 14 -29.75 4.96 -15.40
C CYS A 14 -28.78 3.98 -14.72
N ALA A 15 -29.18 2.72 -14.66
CA ALA A 15 -28.26 1.63 -14.46
C ALA A 15 -27.39 1.57 -15.71
N LEU A 16 -26.21 2.19 -15.66
CA LEU A 16 -25.10 1.77 -16.49
C LEU A 16 -24.90 0.30 -16.15
N GLN A 17 -25.41 -0.57 -17.03
CA GLN A 17 -25.00 -1.97 -17.02
C GLN A 17 -23.50 -1.96 -17.32
N ILE A 18 -22.69 -1.96 -16.26
CA ILE A 18 -21.32 -2.43 -16.38
C ILE A 18 -21.52 -3.90 -16.75
N ASN A 19 -21.40 -4.22 -18.05
CA ASN A 19 -21.19 -5.58 -18.48
C ASN A 19 -20.10 -6.13 -17.59
N ALA A 20 -20.17 -7.40 -17.22
CA ALA A 20 -19.15 -8.13 -16.48
C ALA A 20 -17.84 -8.25 -17.30
N ALA A 21 -17.31 -7.11 -17.71
CA ALA A 21 -15.91 -6.97 -18.09
C ALA A 21 -15.14 -7.11 -16.77
N SER A 22 -14.21 -8.01 -16.71
CA SER A 22 -13.33 -8.22 -15.56
C SER A 22 -12.85 -6.87 -15.03
N ILE A 23 -13.08 -6.61 -13.74
CA ILE A 23 -12.58 -5.39 -13.09
C ILE A 23 -11.07 -5.43 -13.16
N ASN A 24 -10.50 -4.39 -13.76
CA ASN A 24 -9.05 -4.23 -13.94
C ASN A 24 -8.54 -2.98 -13.20
N SER A 25 -7.24 -2.76 -13.21
CA SER A 25 -6.58 -1.62 -12.56
C SER A 25 -7.18 -0.26 -12.97
N ASP A 26 -7.46 -0.06 -14.25
CA ASP A 26 -8.02 1.20 -14.76
C ASP A 26 -9.44 1.43 -14.23
N THR A 27 -10.26 0.39 -14.20
CA THR A 27 -11.62 0.44 -13.65
C THR A 27 -11.59 0.78 -12.15
N LEU A 28 -10.70 0.15 -11.37
CA LEU A 28 -10.55 0.46 -9.95
C LEU A 28 -10.14 1.91 -9.73
N ARG A 29 -9.13 2.40 -10.47
CA ARG A 29 -8.65 3.79 -10.36
C ARG A 29 -9.69 4.81 -10.80
N ALA A 30 -10.50 4.50 -11.79
CA ALA A 30 -11.62 5.36 -12.21
C ALA A 30 -12.76 5.42 -11.18
N SER A 31 -12.83 4.47 -10.26
CA SER A 31 -13.92 4.32 -9.29
C SER A 31 -13.64 4.90 -7.90
N LEU A 32 -12.65 5.78 -7.74
CA LEU A 32 -12.22 6.25 -6.40
C LEU A 32 -13.17 7.28 -5.77
N SER A 33 -14.02 7.98 -6.57
CA SER A 33 -15.05 8.86 -6.02
C SER A 33 -16.14 8.05 -5.30
N LYS A 34 -16.74 8.63 -4.26
CA LYS A 34 -17.61 7.87 -3.34
C LYS A 34 -18.74 7.07 -4.01
N PRO A 35 -19.57 7.61 -4.90
CA PRO A 35 -20.64 6.86 -5.53
C PRO A 35 -20.15 5.69 -6.39
N GLN A 36 -19.10 5.90 -7.18
CA GLN A 36 -18.48 4.89 -8.02
C GLN A 36 -17.78 3.82 -7.18
N PHE A 37 -17.14 4.23 -6.09
CA PHE A 37 -16.46 3.33 -5.15
C PHE A 37 -17.44 2.32 -4.53
N GLU A 38 -18.59 2.79 -4.03
CA GLU A 38 -19.63 1.92 -3.46
C GLU A 38 -20.24 0.97 -4.51
N GLN A 39 -20.44 1.45 -5.74
CA GLN A 39 -20.93 0.62 -6.85
C GLN A 39 -19.89 -0.45 -7.24
N THR A 40 -18.63 -0.10 -7.37
CA THR A 40 -17.55 -1.05 -7.71
C THR A 40 -17.35 -2.06 -6.62
N LEU A 41 -17.42 -1.66 -5.33
CA LEU A 41 -17.39 -2.59 -4.20
C LEU A 41 -18.53 -3.62 -4.29
N THR A 42 -19.74 -3.17 -4.59
CA THR A 42 -20.91 -4.06 -4.75
C THR A 42 -20.68 -5.05 -5.89
N THR A 43 -20.12 -4.60 -7.01
CA THR A 43 -19.83 -5.45 -8.18
C THR A 43 -18.75 -6.48 -7.85
N LEU A 44 -17.65 -6.07 -7.20
CA LEU A 44 -16.61 -6.99 -6.74
C LEU A 44 -17.15 -8.04 -5.78
N CYS A 45 -17.97 -7.67 -4.81
CA CYS A 45 -18.56 -8.63 -3.87
C CYS A 45 -19.47 -9.67 -4.56
N ALA A 46 -20.06 -9.33 -5.70
CA ALA A 46 -20.93 -10.22 -6.47
C ALA A 46 -20.18 -11.06 -7.52
N ASP A 47 -18.98 -10.61 -7.93
CA ASP A 47 -18.13 -11.31 -8.90
C ASP A 47 -17.44 -12.51 -8.24
N THR A 48 -17.54 -13.66 -8.88
CA THR A 48 -16.89 -14.90 -8.42
C THR A 48 -15.84 -15.41 -9.41
N SER A 49 -15.60 -14.70 -10.51
CA SER A 49 -14.76 -15.16 -11.62
C SER A 49 -13.26 -15.14 -11.27
N ASP A 50 -12.81 -14.19 -10.44
CA ASP A 50 -11.40 -13.94 -10.15
C ASP A 50 -11.02 -14.31 -8.70
N GLN A 51 -11.82 -15.15 -8.04
CA GLN A 51 -11.62 -15.51 -6.62
C GLN A 51 -10.31 -16.25 -6.33
N ASP A 52 -9.64 -16.78 -7.33
CA ASP A 52 -8.33 -17.42 -7.19
C ASP A 52 -7.17 -16.43 -7.35
N GLU A 53 -7.46 -15.15 -7.63
CA GLU A 53 -6.45 -14.13 -7.82
C GLU A 53 -6.13 -13.38 -6.53
N PHE A 54 -4.85 -13.36 -6.16
CA PHE A 54 -4.33 -12.60 -5.03
C PHE A 54 -4.65 -11.10 -5.13
N TRP A 55 -4.50 -10.51 -6.33
CA TRP A 55 -4.82 -9.13 -6.64
C TRP A 55 -6.28 -8.76 -6.34
N TYR A 56 -7.21 -9.63 -6.71
CA TYR A 56 -8.65 -9.45 -6.46
C TYR A 56 -8.94 -9.30 -4.97
N TRP A 57 -8.46 -10.24 -4.14
CA TRP A 57 -8.73 -10.23 -2.70
C TRP A 57 -8.07 -9.06 -1.98
N LEU A 58 -6.89 -8.61 -2.41
CA LEU A 58 -6.22 -7.44 -1.84
C LEU A 58 -7.03 -6.15 -2.05
N ASN A 59 -7.48 -5.91 -3.29
CA ASN A 59 -8.24 -4.72 -3.60
C ASN A 59 -9.63 -4.76 -2.95
N LEU A 60 -10.30 -5.91 -2.95
CA LEU A 60 -11.58 -6.11 -2.25
C LEU A 60 -11.43 -5.85 -0.73
N ALA A 61 -10.40 -6.43 -0.10
CA ALA A 61 -10.14 -6.21 1.33
C ALA A 61 -9.95 -4.72 1.65
N ARG A 62 -9.19 -3.99 0.82
CA ARG A 62 -8.96 -2.56 1.03
C ARG A 62 -10.22 -1.72 0.81
N MET A 63 -11.05 -2.06 -0.20
CA MET A 63 -12.33 -1.38 -0.41
C MET A 63 -13.29 -1.59 0.76
N GLN A 64 -13.40 -2.82 1.26
CA GLN A 64 -14.22 -3.15 2.43
C GLN A 64 -13.72 -2.39 3.67
N GLN A 65 -12.41 -2.35 3.92
CA GLN A 65 -11.82 -1.59 5.01
C GLN A 65 -12.14 -0.09 4.89
N ALA A 66 -11.93 0.50 3.71
CA ALA A 66 -12.19 1.92 3.46
C ALA A 66 -13.68 2.25 3.60
N ASN A 67 -14.56 1.29 3.36
CA ASN A 67 -16.01 1.40 3.56
C ASN A 67 -16.46 1.11 5.01
N GLY A 68 -15.52 0.75 5.92
CA GLY A 68 -15.79 0.46 7.33
C GLY A 68 -16.32 -0.95 7.59
N ASP A 69 -16.36 -1.81 6.59
CA ASP A 69 -16.70 -3.23 6.76
C ASP A 69 -15.45 -4.04 7.13
N PHE A 70 -15.00 -3.86 8.36
CA PHE A 70 -13.78 -4.48 8.87
C PHE A 70 -13.87 -6.00 8.95
N ASN A 71 -15.07 -6.57 9.22
CA ASN A 71 -15.25 -8.02 9.28
C ASN A 71 -15.05 -8.66 7.90
N SER A 72 -15.72 -8.14 6.88
CA SER A 72 -15.57 -8.65 5.50
C SER A 72 -14.13 -8.45 5.00
N SER A 73 -13.51 -7.31 5.33
CA SER A 73 -12.11 -7.02 5.01
C SER A 73 -11.15 -8.07 5.61
N ILE A 74 -11.32 -8.47 6.88
CA ILE A 74 -10.54 -9.56 7.49
C ILE A 74 -10.72 -10.86 6.68
N GLY A 75 -11.96 -11.18 6.28
CA GLY A 75 -12.24 -12.36 5.45
C GLY A 75 -11.51 -12.35 4.12
N SER A 76 -11.49 -11.20 3.43
CA SER A 76 -10.80 -11.02 2.15
C SER A 76 -9.28 -11.06 2.31
N PHE A 77 -8.71 -10.45 3.37
CA PHE A 77 -7.29 -10.60 3.70
C PHE A 77 -6.93 -12.06 3.99
N GLN A 78 -7.78 -12.81 4.70
CA GLN A 78 -7.51 -14.22 4.97
C GLN A 78 -7.43 -15.05 3.68
N LYS A 79 -8.26 -14.75 2.66
CA LYS A 79 -8.15 -15.37 1.34
C LYS A 79 -6.82 -15.03 0.67
N SER A 80 -6.40 -13.75 0.72
CA SER A 80 -5.09 -13.34 0.22
C SER A 80 -3.95 -14.07 0.92
N PHE A 81 -3.99 -14.20 2.25
CA PHE A 81 -2.98 -14.95 3.01
C PHE A 81 -2.90 -16.41 2.60
N ASN A 82 -4.05 -17.09 2.40
CA ASN A 82 -4.07 -18.48 1.98
C ASN A 82 -3.40 -18.67 0.62
N ILE A 83 -3.69 -17.79 -0.35
CA ILE A 83 -3.06 -17.83 -1.67
C ILE A 83 -1.54 -17.59 -1.56
N LEU A 84 -1.13 -16.63 -0.74
CA LEU A 84 0.29 -16.32 -0.52
C LEU A 84 1.02 -17.48 0.16
N ASP A 85 0.42 -18.12 1.17
CA ASP A 85 1.00 -19.27 1.89
C ASP A 85 1.20 -20.46 0.95
N GLU A 86 0.25 -20.71 0.04
CA GLU A 86 0.38 -21.75 -0.97
C GLU A 86 1.51 -21.44 -1.96
N TYR A 87 1.61 -20.19 -2.41
CA TYR A 87 2.71 -19.74 -3.26
C TYR A 87 4.06 -19.90 -2.56
N GLU A 88 4.21 -19.39 -1.34
CA GLU A 88 5.47 -19.47 -0.58
C GLU A 88 5.87 -20.93 -0.28
N SER A 89 4.91 -21.81 -0.03
CA SER A 89 5.19 -23.23 0.18
C SER A 89 5.72 -23.91 -1.11
N ARG A 90 5.13 -23.57 -2.26
CA ARG A 90 5.58 -24.07 -3.58
C ARG A 90 6.95 -23.50 -3.95
N ALA A 91 7.19 -22.22 -3.70
CA ALA A 91 8.47 -21.57 -3.94
C ALA A 91 9.61 -22.25 -3.14
N LYS A 92 9.39 -22.52 -1.86
CA LYS A 92 10.37 -23.25 -1.00
C LYS A 92 10.71 -24.66 -1.54
N VAL A 93 9.77 -25.34 -2.16
CA VAL A 93 10.00 -26.67 -2.79
C VAL A 93 10.76 -26.53 -4.09
N SER A 94 10.45 -25.53 -4.92
CA SER A 94 11.11 -25.27 -6.20
C SER A 94 12.58 -24.88 -6.04
N LEU A 95 12.92 -24.11 -5.02
CA LEU A 95 14.30 -23.73 -4.68
C LEU A 95 15.20 -24.96 -4.37
N ARG A 96 14.61 -26.08 -3.94
CA ARG A 96 15.34 -27.33 -3.71
C ARG A 96 15.60 -28.14 -4.98
N ASN A 97 14.88 -27.84 -6.07
CA ASN A 97 14.91 -28.59 -7.35
C ASN A 97 15.45 -27.71 -8.48
N VAL A 98 16.73 -27.36 -8.43
CA VAL A 98 17.42 -26.56 -9.45
C VAL A 98 17.47 -27.32 -10.78
N GLY A 99 16.62 -27.00 -11.76
CA GLY A 99 16.67 -27.66 -13.09
C GLY A 99 15.84 -27.03 -14.20
N SER A 100 14.96 -26.06 -13.93
CA SER A 100 14.00 -25.56 -14.94
C SER A 100 14.20 -24.12 -15.44
N LEU A 101 15.38 -23.54 -15.24
CA LEU A 101 15.67 -22.11 -15.55
C LEU A 101 15.63 -21.75 -17.04
N LEU A 102 15.79 -22.70 -17.95
CA LEU A 102 15.82 -22.41 -19.39
C LEU A 102 14.43 -22.14 -20.01
N GLY A 103 13.36 -22.66 -19.42
CA GLY A 103 11.99 -22.46 -19.92
C GLY A 103 11.38 -21.10 -19.55
N SER A 104 11.72 -20.57 -18.38
CA SER A 104 11.15 -19.31 -17.87
C SER A 104 11.72 -18.06 -18.56
N ALA A 105 12.96 -18.12 -19.04
CA ALA A 105 13.61 -16.99 -19.73
C ALA A 105 12.98 -16.63 -21.08
N LEU A 106 12.24 -17.56 -21.69
CA LEU A 106 11.58 -17.34 -22.99
C LEU A 106 10.12 -16.87 -22.84
N LEU A 107 9.52 -17.07 -21.66
CA LEU A 107 8.16 -16.58 -21.37
C LEU A 107 8.22 -15.09 -21.04
N SER A 108 7.25 -14.35 -21.55
CA SER A 108 7.08 -12.95 -21.17
C SER A 108 6.66 -12.87 -19.70
N LYS A 109 7.03 -11.79 -19.01
CA LYS A 109 6.68 -11.56 -17.62
C LYS A 109 5.15 -11.54 -17.36
N GLY A 110 4.35 -11.34 -18.40
CA GLY A 110 2.90 -11.42 -18.39
C GLY A 110 2.30 -12.77 -18.00
N ALA A 111 3.12 -13.84 -18.02
CA ALA A 111 2.69 -15.18 -17.60
C ALA A 111 2.94 -15.44 -16.11
N GLU A 112 3.63 -14.53 -15.39
CA GLU A 112 3.85 -14.66 -13.95
C GLU A 112 2.63 -14.17 -13.17
N SER A 113 2.10 -15.01 -12.27
CA SER A 113 1.04 -14.61 -11.33
C SER A 113 1.55 -13.55 -10.36
N TYR A 114 0.70 -12.58 -10.04
CA TYR A 114 1.01 -11.54 -9.07
C TYR A 114 0.82 -12.06 -7.63
N TYR A 115 1.87 -11.94 -6.81
CA TYR A 115 1.84 -12.32 -5.38
C TYR A 115 2.30 -11.17 -4.45
N GLY A 116 2.32 -9.96 -4.95
CA GLY A 116 2.71 -8.76 -4.21
C GLY A 116 4.21 -8.59 -4.03
N LYS A 117 4.61 -7.36 -3.82
CA LYS A 117 5.99 -6.98 -3.47
C LYS A 117 6.18 -7.04 -1.95
N GLY A 118 7.43 -6.99 -1.48
CA GLY A 118 7.74 -7.08 -0.05
C GLY A 118 6.99 -6.05 0.80
N TYR A 119 6.92 -4.79 0.37
CA TYR A 119 6.18 -3.74 1.06
C TYR A 119 4.67 -3.98 1.06
N GLU A 120 4.10 -4.51 -0.02
CA GLU A 120 2.68 -4.83 -0.12
C GLU A 120 2.30 -5.94 0.87
N ARG A 121 3.13 -6.97 0.97
CA ARG A 121 2.96 -8.06 1.94
C ARG A 121 3.06 -7.57 3.39
N THR A 122 3.99 -6.66 3.68
CA THR A 122 4.07 -5.99 5.00
C THR A 122 2.78 -5.25 5.30
N LEU A 123 2.30 -4.45 4.35
CA LEU A 123 1.11 -3.64 4.52
C LEU A 123 -0.19 -4.45 4.58
N MET A 124 -0.25 -5.66 3.98
CA MET A 124 -1.37 -6.60 4.18
C MET A 124 -1.61 -6.87 5.67
N HIS A 125 -0.56 -7.26 6.40
CA HIS A 125 -0.66 -7.54 7.83
C HIS A 125 -0.99 -6.26 8.62
N THR A 126 -0.38 -5.13 8.24
CA THR A 126 -0.59 -3.84 8.90
C THR A 126 -2.05 -3.37 8.77
N LEU A 127 -2.61 -3.43 7.56
CA LEU A 127 -4.02 -3.06 7.32
C LEU A 127 -4.99 -4.05 7.96
N ASN A 128 -4.67 -5.34 7.95
CA ASN A 128 -5.49 -6.35 8.64
C ASN A 128 -5.45 -6.18 10.16
N ALA A 129 -4.31 -5.81 10.74
CA ALA A 129 -4.21 -5.46 12.15
C ALA A 129 -5.08 -4.24 12.51
N LEU A 130 -5.17 -3.23 11.65
CA LEU A 130 -6.11 -2.12 11.82
C LEU A 130 -7.58 -2.60 11.82
N ASN A 131 -7.95 -3.55 10.97
CA ASN A 131 -9.29 -4.13 10.98
C ASN A 131 -9.62 -4.76 12.34
N TYR A 132 -8.71 -5.60 12.87
CA TYR A 132 -8.90 -6.18 14.21
C TYR A 132 -8.98 -5.11 15.30
N ALA A 133 -8.12 -4.09 15.24
CA ALA A 133 -8.14 -2.99 16.20
C ALA A 133 -9.46 -2.22 16.16
N MET A 134 -9.99 -1.91 14.97
CA MET A 134 -11.27 -1.20 14.79
C MET A 134 -12.47 -1.99 15.29
N LEU A 135 -12.37 -3.32 15.36
CA LEU A 135 -13.35 -4.20 16.02
C LEU A 135 -13.13 -4.32 17.53
N GLY A 136 -12.18 -3.59 18.12
CA GLY A 136 -11.82 -3.67 19.54
C GLY A 136 -10.96 -4.88 19.91
N ASN A 137 -10.56 -5.69 18.95
CA ASN A 137 -9.72 -6.86 19.16
C ASN A 137 -8.23 -6.49 19.02
N PHE A 138 -7.69 -5.78 20.01
CA PHE A 138 -6.29 -5.35 20.01
C PHE A 138 -5.29 -6.50 20.15
N GLU A 139 -5.69 -7.61 20.81
CA GLU A 139 -4.86 -8.82 20.89
C GLU A 139 -4.69 -9.46 19.51
N GLY A 140 -5.80 -9.62 18.77
CA GLY A 140 -5.78 -10.10 17.38
C GLY A 140 -4.95 -9.19 16.48
N ALA A 141 -5.08 -7.87 16.63
CA ALA A 141 -4.25 -6.90 15.92
C ALA A 141 -2.76 -7.08 16.22
N SER A 142 -2.39 -7.29 17.49
CA SER A 142 -1.00 -7.55 17.89
C SER A 142 -0.47 -8.86 17.32
N VAL A 143 -1.31 -9.89 17.19
CA VAL A 143 -0.94 -11.16 16.54
C VAL A 143 -0.59 -10.94 15.06
N GLU A 144 -1.40 -10.15 14.34
CA GLU A 144 -1.11 -9.83 12.93
C GLU A 144 0.21 -9.06 12.77
N MET A 145 0.49 -8.11 13.67
CA MET A 145 1.75 -7.37 13.64
C MET A 145 2.96 -8.27 13.89
N ARG A 146 2.86 -9.23 14.81
CA ARG A 146 3.93 -10.22 15.03
C ARG A 146 4.13 -11.16 13.84
N ARG A 147 3.04 -11.55 13.16
CA ARG A 147 3.15 -12.33 11.91
C ARG A 147 3.89 -11.56 10.81
N MET A 148 3.61 -10.26 10.67
CA MET A 148 4.36 -9.38 9.77
C MET A 148 5.87 -9.43 10.09
N GLU A 149 6.25 -9.20 11.34
CA GLU A 149 7.65 -9.18 11.75
C GLU A 149 8.35 -10.53 11.51
N GLN A 150 7.69 -11.66 11.80
CA GLN A 150 8.22 -13.00 11.56
C GLN A 150 8.42 -13.33 10.07
N ARG A 151 7.54 -12.83 9.20
CA ARG A 151 7.66 -13.06 7.75
C ARG A 151 8.78 -12.26 7.10
N GLN A 152 9.23 -11.19 7.71
CA GLN A 152 10.28 -10.35 7.13
C GLN A 152 11.63 -11.05 6.98
N GLU A 153 11.94 -12.04 7.80
CA GLU A 153 13.14 -12.88 7.59
C GLU A 153 13.07 -13.65 6.26
N PHE A 154 11.88 -14.15 5.92
CA PHE A 154 11.67 -14.81 4.63
C PHE A 154 11.79 -13.83 3.46
N TRP A 155 11.22 -12.64 3.57
CA TRP A 155 11.30 -11.62 2.52
C TRP A 155 12.71 -11.08 2.34
N LEU A 156 13.50 -11.02 3.40
CA LEU A 156 14.92 -10.70 3.30
C LEU A 156 15.64 -11.75 2.43
N SER A 157 15.45 -13.03 2.72
CA SER A 157 16.09 -14.11 1.94
C SER A 157 15.63 -14.13 0.48
N GLU A 158 14.36 -13.86 0.21
CA GLU A 158 13.81 -13.72 -1.15
C GLU A 158 14.46 -12.55 -1.90
N THR A 159 14.68 -11.42 -1.21
CA THR A 159 15.33 -10.24 -1.80
C THR A 159 16.80 -10.50 -2.13
N GLU A 160 17.53 -11.17 -1.24
CA GLU A 160 18.94 -11.56 -1.46
C GLU A 160 19.07 -12.51 -2.66
N GLU A 161 18.15 -13.45 -2.81
CA GLU A 161 18.13 -14.37 -3.96
C GLU A 161 17.87 -13.62 -5.27
N LYS A 162 16.89 -12.71 -5.32
CA LYS A 162 16.64 -11.87 -6.49
C LYS A 162 17.83 -11.01 -6.88
N ILE A 163 18.58 -10.48 -5.91
CA ILE A 163 19.82 -9.73 -6.18
C ILE A 163 20.86 -10.66 -6.83
N LYS A 164 21.00 -11.89 -6.35
CA LYS A 164 21.92 -12.87 -6.92
C LYS A 164 21.51 -13.26 -8.35
N GLU A 165 20.23 -13.56 -8.59
CA GLU A 165 19.70 -13.84 -9.92
C GLU A 165 19.95 -12.67 -10.88
N ALA A 166 19.70 -11.43 -10.43
CA ALA A 166 19.96 -10.23 -11.22
C ALA A 166 21.44 -10.11 -11.64
N ALA A 167 22.37 -10.47 -10.74
CA ALA A 167 23.80 -10.47 -11.05
C ALA A 167 24.18 -11.56 -12.07
N GLU A 168 23.56 -12.74 -11.99
CA GLU A 168 23.75 -13.84 -12.96
C GLU A 168 23.22 -13.47 -14.35
N GLU A 169 22.01 -12.88 -14.43
CA GLU A 169 21.43 -12.42 -15.70
C GLU A 169 22.26 -11.28 -16.33
N LYS A 170 22.75 -10.37 -15.52
CA LYS A 170 23.69 -9.33 -15.96
C LYS A 170 24.95 -9.93 -16.58
N ALA A 171 25.56 -10.91 -15.92
CA ALA A 171 26.75 -11.59 -16.43
C ALA A 171 26.49 -12.32 -17.74
N LYS A 172 25.28 -12.90 -17.96
CA LYS A 172 24.87 -13.49 -19.24
C LYS A 172 24.77 -12.42 -20.34
N ALA A 173 24.07 -11.31 -20.09
CA ALA A 173 23.92 -10.23 -21.04
C ALA A 173 25.30 -9.65 -21.48
N GLU A 174 26.20 -9.48 -20.54
CA GLU A 174 27.57 -8.97 -20.79
C GLU A 174 28.39 -9.96 -21.63
N LYS A 175 28.26 -11.28 -21.40
CA LYS A 175 28.90 -12.31 -22.23
C LYS A 175 28.39 -12.30 -23.68
N GLU A 176 27.14 -11.92 -23.88
CA GLU A 176 26.51 -11.75 -25.21
C GLU A 176 26.88 -10.41 -25.88
N GLY A 177 27.78 -9.61 -25.27
CA GLY A 177 28.24 -8.33 -25.79
C GLY A 177 27.28 -7.16 -25.57
N ASN A 178 26.42 -7.24 -24.54
CA ASN A 178 25.48 -6.17 -24.21
C ASN A 178 25.89 -5.46 -22.91
N ASN A 179 25.85 -4.15 -22.89
CA ASN A 179 26.09 -3.37 -21.68
C ASN A 179 24.74 -3.06 -21.00
N VAL A 180 24.48 -3.69 -19.86
CA VAL A 180 23.27 -3.50 -19.04
C VAL A 180 23.54 -2.82 -17.69
N SER A 181 24.76 -2.29 -17.51
CA SER A 181 25.17 -1.65 -16.26
C SER A 181 24.61 -0.24 -16.10
N THR A 182 24.14 0.37 -17.19
CA THR A 182 23.64 1.74 -17.20
C THR A 182 22.15 1.75 -17.54
N ILE A 183 21.38 2.41 -16.69
CA ILE A 183 19.97 2.67 -16.95
C ILE A 183 19.89 3.64 -18.15
N PRO A 184 19.08 3.34 -19.18
CA PRO A 184 18.91 4.23 -20.33
C PRO A 184 18.45 5.62 -19.90
N SER A 185 19.07 6.67 -20.45
CA SER A 185 18.78 8.06 -20.08
C SER A 185 17.36 8.51 -20.46
N GLU A 186 16.76 7.87 -21.46
CA GLU A 186 15.38 8.09 -21.89
C GLU A 186 14.33 7.45 -20.97
N TYR A 187 14.73 6.61 -20.02
CA TYR A 187 13.80 5.96 -19.10
C TYR A 187 13.20 6.98 -18.12
N SER A 188 11.88 7.16 -18.17
CA SER A 188 11.17 8.21 -17.43
C SER A 188 11.36 8.14 -15.91
N MET A 189 11.60 6.94 -15.37
CA MET A 189 11.80 6.74 -13.94
C MET A 189 13.17 7.15 -13.42
N SER A 190 14.17 7.44 -14.28
CA SER A 190 15.55 7.67 -13.88
C SER A 190 15.71 8.72 -12.76
N ALA A 191 15.00 9.85 -12.86
CA ALA A 191 15.02 10.88 -11.83
C ALA A 191 14.32 10.46 -10.53
N MET A 192 13.19 9.75 -10.63
CA MET A 192 12.41 9.28 -9.48
C MET A 192 13.14 8.20 -8.68
N LEU A 193 13.93 7.34 -9.36
CA LEU A 193 14.74 6.33 -8.69
C LEU A 193 15.90 6.93 -7.88
N GLU A 194 16.34 8.14 -8.22
CA GLU A 194 17.38 8.90 -7.52
C GLU A 194 16.82 9.93 -6.54
N ASP A 195 15.50 9.98 -6.33
CA ASP A 195 14.88 10.87 -5.36
C ASP A 195 15.35 10.59 -3.93
N GLU A 196 15.41 11.65 -3.11
CA GLU A 196 15.88 11.57 -1.73
C GLU A 196 15.03 10.62 -0.88
N SER A 197 13.71 10.57 -1.10
CA SER A 197 12.79 9.67 -0.40
C SER A 197 13.13 8.20 -0.66
N VAL A 198 13.53 7.86 -1.88
CA VAL A 198 13.96 6.50 -2.27
C VAL A 198 15.34 6.17 -1.68
N ARG A 199 16.29 7.12 -1.74
CA ARG A 199 17.64 6.90 -1.23
C ARG A 199 17.70 6.72 0.29
N LYS A 200 16.76 7.31 1.04
CA LYS A 200 16.67 7.19 2.50
C LYS A 200 16.11 5.84 2.96
N LEU A 201 15.46 5.08 2.09
CA LEU A 201 14.92 3.76 2.46
C LEU A 201 16.04 2.74 2.64
N ALA A 202 16.06 2.09 3.79
CA ALA A 202 17.02 1.04 4.11
C ALA A 202 16.81 -0.21 3.22
N ASN A 203 15.57 -0.53 2.91
CA ASN A 203 15.15 -1.65 2.07
C ASN A 203 13.75 -1.40 1.49
N ASN A 204 13.22 -2.35 0.71
CA ASN A 204 11.97 -2.23 -0.02
C ASN A 204 10.78 -2.98 0.62
N TYR A 205 10.89 -3.46 1.85
CA TYR A 205 9.85 -4.26 2.53
C TYR A 205 9.56 -3.80 3.96
N GLN A 206 10.39 -2.98 4.57
CA GLN A 206 10.18 -2.42 5.91
C GLN A 206 9.78 -0.96 5.82
N ASP A 207 8.79 -0.56 6.61
CA ASP A 207 8.37 0.83 6.71
C ASP A 207 8.19 1.25 8.18
N PRO A 208 8.52 2.49 8.53
CA PRO A 208 8.43 2.99 9.90
C PRO A 208 6.98 3.09 10.40
N PHE A 209 5.98 3.21 9.50
CA PHE A 209 4.57 3.28 9.85
C PHE A 209 4.09 1.97 10.49
N SER A 210 4.34 0.84 9.83
CA SER A 210 3.95 -0.49 10.31
C SER A 210 4.56 -0.83 11.66
N TYR A 211 5.85 -0.56 11.86
CA TYR A 211 6.52 -0.80 13.14
C TYR A 211 6.05 0.15 14.25
N THR A 212 5.76 1.42 13.94
CA THR A 212 5.21 2.37 14.92
C THR A 212 3.80 1.93 15.35
N LEU A 213 2.97 1.52 14.39
CA LEU A 213 1.63 1.03 14.66
C LEU A 213 1.69 -0.28 15.48
N SER A 214 2.61 -1.20 15.19
CA SER A 214 2.86 -2.43 15.97
C SER A 214 3.15 -2.09 17.43
N SER A 215 4.03 -1.11 17.68
CA SER A 215 4.34 -0.63 19.02
C SER A 215 3.10 -0.09 19.74
N ILE A 216 2.30 0.74 19.08
CA ILE A 216 1.09 1.34 19.66
C ILE A 216 0.05 0.27 19.97
N ILE A 217 -0.26 -0.62 19.03
CA ILE A 217 -1.24 -1.71 19.19
C ILE A 217 -0.81 -2.62 20.34
N SER A 218 0.46 -3.03 20.39
CA SER A 218 0.98 -3.87 21.48
C SER A 218 0.86 -3.19 22.84
N SER A 219 1.08 -1.88 22.94
CA SER A 219 0.93 -1.13 24.19
C SER A 219 -0.54 -1.00 24.65
N ILE A 220 -1.49 -1.04 23.74
CA ILE A 220 -2.92 -1.05 24.05
C ILE A 220 -3.36 -2.46 24.46
N ALA A 221 -2.96 -3.48 23.71
CA ALA A 221 -3.32 -4.88 23.96
C ALA A 221 -2.73 -5.41 25.28
N PHE A 222 -1.48 -5.05 25.57
CA PHE A 222 -0.71 -5.57 26.69
C PHE A 222 -0.02 -4.44 27.49
N PRO A 223 -0.79 -3.60 28.20
CA PRO A 223 -0.26 -2.38 28.82
C PRO A 223 0.76 -2.63 29.93
N SER A 224 0.78 -3.84 30.51
CA SER A 224 1.73 -4.25 31.55
C SER A 224 3.01 -4.89 31.02
N GLU A 225 3.08 -5.10 29.69
CA GLU A 225 4.18 -5.77 29.03
C GLU A 225 4.83 -4.81 28.02
N ASN A 226 6.16 -4.72 27.99
CA ASN A 226 6.85 -3.84 27.05
C ASN A 226 7.01 -4.47 25.65
N LEU A 227 5.98 -5.15 25.15
CA LEU A 227 6.04 -5.88 23.86
C LEU A 227 6.25 -4.97 22.66
N GLY A 228 5.82 -3.72 22.75
CA GLY A 228 5.98 -2.75 21.66
C GLY A 228 7.35 -2.08 21.56
N GLU A 229 8.25 -2.31 22.52
CA GLU A 229 9.55 -1.59 22.58
C GLU A 229 10.49 -1.97 21.42
N VAL A 230 10.51 -3.23 21.04
CA VAL A 230 11.36 -3.73 19.94
C VAL A 230 10.91 -3.13 18.62
N SER A 231 9.61 -3.15 18.36
CA SER A 231 9.01 -2.55 17.15
C SER A 231 9.27 -1.03 17.11
N LEU A 232 9.17 -0.32 18.26
CA LEU A 232 9.48 1.11 18.31
C LEU A 232 10.95 1.41 18.03
N LYS A 233 11.88 0.65 18.58
CA LYS A 233 13.32 0.77 18.27
C LYS A 233 13.59 0.55 16.79
N ARG A 234 12.91 -0.41 16.18
CA ARG A 234 13.02 -0.68 14.75
C ARG A 234 12.46 0.48 13.93
N ALA A 235 11.28 0.98 14.28
CA ALA A 235 10.69 2.15 13.63
C ALA A 235 11.62 3.37 13.65
N LEU A 236 12.20 3.68 14.84
CA LEU A 236 13.15 4.78 15.02
C LEU A 236 14.44 4.59 14.20
N SER A 237 14.91 3.35 14.04
CA SER A 237 16.09 3.05 13.21
C SER A 237 15.81 3.27 11.72
N LEU A 238 14.55 3.08 11.27
CA LEU A 238 14.13 3.30 9.90
C LEU A 238 13.86 4.79 9.62
N ASN A 239 13.28 5.51 10.59
CA ASN A 239 12.98 6.93 10.46
C ASN A 239 12.95 7.63 11.83
N PRO A 240 13.89 8.56 12.13
CA PRO A 240 13.91 9.31 13.39
C PRO A 240 12.66 10.16 13.65
N ASP A 241 11.90 10.52 12.61
CA ASP A 241 10.65 11.29 12.73
C ASP A 241 9.54 10.52 13.47
N VAL A 242 9.70 9.21 13.68
CA VAL A 242 8.84 8.41 14.55
C VAL A 242 8.74 9.01 15.96
N SER A 243 9.79 9.67 16.45
CA SER A 243 9.76 10.38 17.74
C SER A 243 8.68 11.46 17.82
N LYS A 244 8.31 12.08 16.70
CA LYS A 244 7.28 13.13 16.59
C LYS A 244 5.85 12.59 16.71
N VAL A 245 5.67 11.27 16.63
CA VAL A 245 4.35 10.62 16.77
C VAL A 245 3.81 10.80 18.19
N PHE A 246 4.68 10.73 19.20
CA PHE A 246 4.31 10.64 20.60
C PHE A 246 4.35 12.03 21.27
N VAL A 247 3.19 12.63 21.50
CA VAL A 247 3.07 13.99 22.06
C VAL A 247 2.32 13.99 23.39
N LYS A 248 2.92 14.58 24.42
CA LYS A 248 2.29 14.75 25.74
C LYS A 248 1.64 16.12 25.84
N LEU A 249 0.50 16.20 26.52
CA LEU A 249 -0.11 17.48 26.88
C LEU A 249 0.83 18.32 27.75
N PRO A 250 1.05 19.61 27.44
CA PRO A 250 1.80 20.52 28.31
C PRO A 250 1.17 20.60 29.71
N ALA A 251 2.01 20.68 30.74
CA ALA A 251 1.54 20.78 32.13
C ALA A 251 0.62 21.99 32.34
N SER A 252 0.85 23.09 31.63
CA SER A 252 0.01 24.30 31.64
C SER A 252 -1.42 24.06 31.17
N ALA A 253 -1.62 23.11 30.20
CA ALA A 253 -2.96 22.80 29.70
C ALA A 253 -3.81 22.01 30.69
N THR A 254 -3.19 21.22 31.56
CA THR A 254 -3.85 20.51 32.67
C THR A 254 -4.18 21.42 33.84
N ALA A 255 -3.34 22.40 34.14
CA ALA A 255 -3.59 23.38 35.21
C ALA A 255 -4.78 24.33 34.90
N ALA A 256 -4.95 24.74 33.65
CA ALA A 256 -6.07 25.59 33.22
C ALA A 256 -7.43 24.86 33.31
N ALA A 257 -7.49 23.55 33.14
CA ALA A 257 -8.71 22.79 33.33
C ALA A 257 -9.11 22.59 34.80
N SER A 258 -8.17 22.80 35.73
CA SER A 258 -8.36 22.65 37.16
C SER A 258 -8.58 24.01 37.88
N ALA A 259 -8.46 25.15 37.19
CA ALA A 259 -8.65 26.46 37.79
C ALA A 259 -10.15 26.76 38.03
N PRO A 260 -10.59 27.06 39.24
CA PRO A 260 -11.97 27.43 39.48
C PRO A 260 -12.28 28.74 38.75
N LYS A 261 -13.34 28.78 37.96
CA LYS A 261 -13.90 30.03 37.45
C LYS A 261 -14.31 30.87 38.66
N VAL A 262 -13.58 31.94 38.95
CA VAL A 262 -13.90 32.89 39.99
C VAL A 262 -15.16 33.64 39.58
N THR A 263 -16.32 33.20 40.08
CA THR A 263 -17.55 33.96 40.04
C THR A 263 -17.61 34.80 41.32
N ALA A 264 -17.84 36.13 41.16
CA ALA A 264 -17.91 37.12 42.21
C ALA A 264 -18.97 36.77 43.29
N LYS A 265 -18.53 36.94 44.53
CA LYS A 265 -19.27 37.19 45.81
C LYS A 265 -20.67 36.60 45.98
N GLY A 266 -20.76 35.65 46.90
CA GLY A 266 -21.99 35.41 47.67
C GLY A 266 -22.18 34.00 48.18
N LYS A 267 -21.99 33.80 49.50
CA LYS A 267 -22.33 32.66 50.36
C LYS A 267 -21.32 31.49 50.40
N LYS A 268 -20.85 31.25 51.67
CA LYS A 268 -20.14 30.03 52.08
C LYS A 268 -21.03 28.78 51.84
N GLY A 269 -20.86 28.19 50.71
CA GLY A 269 -21.22 26.83 50.42
C GLY A 269 -19.93 26.13 49.96
N THR A 270 -19.69 24.90 50.38
CA THR A 270 -18.58 24.07 49.92
C THR A 270 -18.56 24.13 48.39
N PRO A 271 -17.44 24.52 47.73
CA PRO A 271 -17.40 24.59 46.29
C PRO A 271 -17.68 23.18 45.75
N PRO A 272 -18.56 23.02 44.75
CA PRO A 272 -18.65 21.75 44.06
C PRO A 272 -17.26 21.46 43.48
N GLU A 273 -16.72 20.31 43.82
CA GLU A 273 -15.47 19.81 43.26
C GLU A 273 -15.62 19.87 41.73
N ALA A 274 -14.85 20.76 41.08
CA ALA A 274 -14.88 20.86 39.62
C ALA A 274 -14.55 19.47 39.09
N PRO A 275 -15.32 18.94 38.14
CA PRO A 275 -15.06 17.61 37.61
C PRO A 275 -13.62 17.57 37.11
N LYS A 276 -12.80 16.71 37.72
CA LYS A 276 -11.42 16.46 37.28
C LYS A 276 -11.54 15.97 35.87
N SER A 277 -11.24 16.82 34.88
CA SER A 277 -11.23 16.39 33.49
C SER A 277 -10.16 15.34 33.34
N THR A 278 -10.60 14.12 33.10
CA THR A 278 -9.73 12.96 33.00
C THR A 278 -9.02 12.97 31.65
N LYS A 279 -7.71 12.77 31.65
CA LYS A 279 -6.92 12.60 30.41
C LYS A 279 -7.24 11.26 29.79
N MET A 280 -7.14 11.20 28.46
CA MET A 280 -7.22 9.98 27.70
C MET A 280 -6.17 9.97 26.58
N ASP A 281 -5.77 8.79 26.17
CA ASP A 281 -4.84 8.57 25.07
C ASP A 281 -5.58 8.59 23.74
N ILE A 282 -5.10 9.38 22.80
CA ILE A 282 -5.63 9.47 21.45
C ILE A 282 -4.59 8.92 20.47
N THR A 283 -4.99 7.96 19.67
CA THR A 283 -4.20 7.49 18.52
C THR A 283 -4.97 7.84 17.26
N VAL A 284 -4.37 8.61 16.36
CA VAL A 284 -4.94 8.95 15.05
C VAL A 284 -4.07 8.30 13.98
N VAL A 285 -4.72 7.52 13.14
CA VAL A 285 -4.14 6.87 11.95
C VAL A 285 -4.81 7.47 10.74
N VAL A 286 -4.04 8.05 9.83
CA VAL A 286 -4.56 8.54 8.53
C VAL A 286 -3.91 7.74 7.42
N LEU A 287 -4.74 7.09 6.63
CA LEU A 287 -4.37 6.35 5.41
C LEU A 287 -4.89 7.14 4.22
N ALA A 288 -4.00 7.58 3.32
CA ALA A 288 -4.37 8.51 2.28
C ALA A 288 -3.90 8.08 0.89
N GLY A 289 -4.77 8.34 -0.10
CA GLY A 289 -4.51 8.14 -1.51
C GLY A 289 -4.46 6.68 -1.93
N GLU A 290 -3.94 6.47 -3.12
CA GLU A 290 -3.71 5.18 -3.76
C GLU A 290 -2.25 5.01 -4.16
N ALA A 291 -1.79 3.77 -4.30
CA ALA A 291 -0.45 3.44 -4.80
C ALA A 291 -0.21 4.00 -6.21
N PRO A 292 1.04 4.27 -6.61
CA PRO A 292 1.35 4.72 -7.97
C PRO A 292 0.90 3.67 -9.00
N ALA A 293 0.38 4.11 -10.14
CA ALA A 293 -0.05 3.20 -11.20
C ALA A 293 1.16 2.60 -11.91
N VAL A 294 1.17 1.29 -12.12
CA VAL A 294 2.18 0.63 -12.95
C VAL A 294 1.83 0.81 -14.42
N THR A 295 2.82 1.18 -15.20
CA THR A 295 2.75 1.27 -16.65
C THR A 295 3.94 0.55 -17.29
N ILE A 296 3.92 0.34 -18.58
CA ILE A 296 5.03 -0.23 -19.34
C ILE A 296 5.57 0.85 -20.26
N GLU A 297 6.86 1.09 -20.16
CA GLU A 297 7.58 2.00 -21.03
C GLU A 297 8.45 1.22 -22.01
N LYS A 298 8.31 1.51 -23.32
CA LYS A 298 9.13 0.92 -24.37
C LYS A 298 10.37 1.73 -24.60
N ILE A 299 11.51 1.13 -24.31
CA ILE A 299 12.82 1.77 -24.41
C ILE A 299 13.59 1.17 -25.58
N ARG A 300 14.23 2.03 -26.39
CA ARG A 300 15.14 1.60 -27.43
C ARG A 300 16.50 1.23 -26.82
N PHE A 301 16.87 -0.04 -26.93
CA PHE A 301 18.08 -0.55 -26.30
C PHE A 301 19.09 -1.03 -27.35
N PRO A 302 20.39 -0.66 -27.24
CA PRO A 302 21.43 -1.13 -28.14
C PRO A 302 21.82 -2.57 -27.79
N LEU A 303 21.85 -3.46 -28.81
CA LEU A 303 22.36 -4.82 -28.71
C LEU A 303 23.75 -4.92 -29.37
N PHE A 304 24.54 -5.89 -28.92
CA PHE A 304 25.87 -6.18 -29.47
C PHE A 304 26.75 -4.93 -29.56
N ASN A 305 26.86 -4.21 -28.43
CA ASN A 305 27.63 -2.95 -28.33
C ASN A 305 27.21 -1.88 -29.35
N GLY A 306 25.93 -1.80 -29.67
CA GLY A 306 25.36 -0.79 -30.57
C GLY A 306 25.31 -1.20 -32.04
N ALA A 307 25.69 -2.43 -32.41
CA ALA A 307 25.55 -2.90 -33.77
C ALA A 307 24.10 -3.03 -34.23
N ASN A 308 23.19 -3.29 -33.29
CA ASN A 308 21.75 -3.39 -33.53
C ASN A 308 20.98 -2.69 -32.41
N TYR A 309 19.70 -2.43 -32.65
CA TYR A 309 18.79 -1.86 -31.66
C TYR A 309 17.54 -2.72 -31.56
N THR A 310 17.02 -2.86 -30.34
CA THR A 310 15.74 -3.50 -30.06
C THR A 310 14.88 -2.60 -29.19
N SER A 311 13.58 -2.89 -29.11
CA SER A 311 12.67 -2.32 -28.13
C SER A 311 12.56 -3.28 -26.95
N ILE A 312 12.74 -2.80 -25.75
CA ILE A 312 12.52 -3.54 -24.51
C ILE A 312 11.44 -2.86 -23.69
N ASP A 313 10.64 -3.66 -23.00
CA ASP A 313 9.58 -3.21 -22.13
C ASP A 313 10.10 -3.18 -20.69
N LEU A 314 10.05 -2.00 -20.05
CA LEU A 314 10.42 -1.80 -18.65
C LEU A 314 9.21 -1.29 -17.85
N PRO A 315 9.04 -1.73 -16.60
CA PRO A 315 8.00 -1.18 -15.74
C PRO A 315 8.28 0.28 -15.40
N ALA A 316 7.26 1.11 -15.45
CA ALA A 316 7.31 2.50 -15.01
C ALA A 316 6.11 2.79 -14.09
N PHE A 317 6.16 3.90 -13.37
CA PHE A 317 5.09 4.29 -12.46
C PHE A 317 4.57 5.69 -12.81
N THR A 318 3.25 5.83 -12.82
CA THR A 318 2.60 7.13 -12.79
C THR A 318 2.44 7.56 -11.34
N PRO A 319 2.83 8.79 -10.96
CA PRO A 319 2.65 9.28 -9.59
C PRO A 319 1.19 9.21 -9.15
N PRO A 320 0.91 8.95 -7.84
CA PRO A 320 -0.43 8.95 -7.30
C PRO A 320 -1.06 10.35 -7.42
N ILE A 321 -2.36 10.40 -7.70
CA ILE A 321 -3.10 11.65 -7.93
C ILE A 321 -3.71 12.18 -6.64
N ASN A 322 -4.24 11.29 -5.79
CA ASN A 322 -5.00 11.63 -4.59
C ASN A 322 -4.15 11.57 -3.32
N ASP A 323 -2.96 12.21 -3.34
CA ASP A 323 -2.08 12.20 -2.18
C ASP A 323 -2.31 13.41 -1.26
N ILE A 324 -1.95 13.24 0.01
CA ILE A 324 -1.94 14.31 1.01
C ILE A 324 -0.50 14.59 1.42
N SER A 325 -0.09 15.85 1.35
CA SER A 325 1.26 16.24 1.77
C SER A 325 1.36 16.55 3.26
N VAL A 326 0.29 17.06 3.86
CA VAL A 326 0.25 17.49 5.26
C VAL A 326 -1.09 17.14 5.89
N VAL A 327 -1.01 16.55 7.08
CA VAL A 327 -2.14 16.38 8.00
C VAL A 327 -1.94 17.31 9.18
N THR A 328 -2.98 18.04 9.59
CA THR A 328 -2.97 18.82 10.83
C THR A 328 -4.06 18.29 11.76
N ILE A 329 -3.70 18.03 13.02
CA ILE A 329 -4.62 17.70 14.10
C ILE A 329 -4.62 18.88 15.08
N ALA A 330 -5.78 19.43 15.40
CA ALA A 330 -5.89 20.56 16.29
C ALA A 330 -6.99 20.32 17.33
N THR A 331 -6.68 20.63 18.60
CA THR A 331 -7.62 20.82 19.70
C THR A 331 -7.56 22.27 20.14
N ASP A 332 -8.36 22.66 21.13
CA ASP A 332 -8.28 24.03 21.73
C ASP A 332 -6.89 24.34 22.32
N LYS A 333 -6.09 23.31 22.65
CA LYS A 333 -4.84 23.42 23.39
C LYS A 333 -3.61 22.94 22.64
N LEU A 334 -3.80 22.21 21.54
CA LEU A 334 -2.73 21.51 20.86
C LEU A 334 -2.92 21.58 19.34
N ARG A 335 -1.85 21.85 18.62
CA ARG A 335 -1.80 21.75 17.15
C ARG A 335 -0.63 20.88 16.75
N LEU A 336 -0.91 19.78 16.05
CA LEU A 336 0.05 18.78 15.66
C LEU A 336 0.10 18.64 14.13
N GLN A 337 1.27 18.31 13.63
CA GLN A 337 1.46 17.83 12.27
C GLN A 337 2.11 16.45 12.33
N PRO A 338 1.31 15.38 12.28
CA PRO A 338 1.82 14.02 12.29
C PRO A 338 2.85 13.80 11.18
N PRO A 339 3.96 13.07 11.44
CA PRO A 339 4.91 12.75 10.40
C PRO A 339 4.27 11.77 9.40
N ARG A 340 4.63 11.93 8.12
CA ARG A 340 4.35 10.95 7.08
C ARG A 340 5.32 9.79 7.23
N LEU A 341 4.86 8.65 7.73
CA LEU A 341 5.68 7.47 7.99
C LEU A 341 5.55 6.39 6.92
N LEU A 342 4.42 6.34 6.21
CA LEU A 342 4.26 5.51 5.02
C LEU A 342 4.37 6.37 3.76
N GLN A 343 5.20 5.92 2.83
CA GLN A 343 5.36 6.49 1.49
C GLN A 343 5.44 5.33 0.50
N THR A 344 4.27 4.83 0.08
CA THR A 344 4.18 3.64 -0.79
C THR A 344 4.84 3.87 -2.14
N ASN A 345 4.73 5.07 -2.70
CA ASN A 345 5.43 5.42 -3.93
C ASN A 345 6.96 5.28 -3.80
N ALA A 346 7.54 5.73 -2.69
CA ALA A 346 8.98 5.60 -2.47
C ALA A 346 9.40 4.13 -2.31
N LEU A 347 8.59 3.29 -1.62
CA LEU A 347 8.81 1.85 -1.50
C LEU A 347 8.70 1.14 -2.86
N ALA A 348 7.71 1.51 -3.69
CA ALA A 348 7.55 0.99 -5.03
C ALA A 348 8.75 1.36 -5.93
N TYR A 349 9.20 2.62 -5.88
CA TYR A 349 10.38 3.08 -6.64
C TYR A 349 11.67 2.44 -6.14
N LYS A 350 11.81 2.23 -4.83
CA LYS A 350 12.95 1.49 -4.25
C LYS A 350 12.97 0.04 -4.74
N THR A 351 11.79 -0.62 -4.75
CA THR A 351 11.65 -1.98 -5.28
C THR A 351 12.06 -2.03 -6.75
N LEU A 352 11.55 -1.10 -7.56
CA LEU A 352 11.92 -1.00 -8.97
C LEU A 352 13.43 -0.77 -9.14
N LYS A 353 14.02 0.14 -8.36
CA LYS A 353 15.46 0.41 -8.40
C LYS A 353 16.28 -0.84 -8.11
N ASP A 354 15.90 -1.59 -7.09
CA ASP A 354 16.61 -2.80 -6.66
C ASP A 354 16.50 -3.93 -7.70
N GLU A 355 15.36 -4.03 -8.39
CA GLU A 355 15.08 -5.07 -9.40
C GLU A 355 15.49 -4.66 -10.82
N LEU A 356 15.66 -3.37 -11.12
CA LEU A 356 15.74 -2.83 -12.50
C LEU A 356 16.90 -3.44 -13.33
N ILE A 357 18.07 -3.59 -12.73
CA ILE A 357 19.23 -4.15 -13.45
C ILE A 357 18.96 -5.61 -13.84
N GLY A 358 18.32 -6.38 -12.97
CA GLY A 358 17.91 -7.75 -13.27
C GLY A 358 16.84 -7.79 -14.37
N GLU A 359 15.84 -6.93 -14.29
CA GLU A 359 14.78 -6.85 -15.31
C GLU A 359 15.32 -6.42 -16.67
N LEU A 360 16.18 -5.41 -16.69
CA LEU A 360 16.88 -4.95 -17.90
C LEU A 360 17.70 -6.10 -18.51
N SER A 361 18.48 -6.80 -17.67
CA SER A 361 19.31 -7.93 -18.11
C SER A 361 18.47 -9.04 -18.71
N LYS A 362 17.38 -9.46 -18.07
CA LYS A 362 16.43 -10.46 -18.57
C LYS A 362 15.80 -10.02 -19.91
N ALA A 363 15.39 -8.75 -20.01
CA ALA A 363 14.81 -8.20 -21.23
C ALA A 363 15.81 -8.23 -22.40
N VAL A 364 17.07 -7.84 -22.14
CA VAL A 364 18.14 -7.86 -23.14
C VAL A 364 18.52 -9.26 -23.58
N VAL A 365 18.66 -10.22 -22.65
CA VAL A 365 18.91 -11.64 -22.98
C VAL A 365 17.77 -12.19 -23.84
N ARG A 366 16.52 -11.93 -23.51
CA ARG A 366 15.36 -12.34 -24.33
C ARG A 366 15.44 -11.74 -25.75
N ALA A 367 15.71 -10.44 -25.85
CA ALA A 367 15.80 -9.77 -27.15
C ALA A 367 16.96 -10.30 -27.99
N THR A 368 18.12 -10.56 -27.39
CA THR A 368 19.29 -11.16 -28.04
C THR A 368 18.98 -12.57 -28.55
N THR A 369 18.37 -13.40 -27.72
CA THR A 369 17.94 -14.75 -28.08
C THR A 369 16.96 -14.72 -29.27
N LYS A 370 15.96 -13.82 -29.25
CA LYS A 370 15.02 -13.63 -30.37
C LYS A 370 15.74 -13.22 -31.66
N ALA A 371 16.68 -12.27 -31.55
CA ALA A 371 17.46 -11.80 -32.69
C ALA A 371 18.31 -12.94 -33.34
N ILE A 372 18.93 -13.79 -32.49
CA ILE A 372 19.71 -14.94 -32.95
C ILE A 372 18.80 -15.97 -33.65
N ILE A 373 17.65 -16.30 -33.05
CA ILE A 373 16.67 -17.24 -33.63
C ILE A 373 16.14 -16.71 -34.98
N ALA A 374 15.77 -15.43 -35.04
CA ALA A 374 15.29 -14.78 -36.26
C ALA A 374 16.36 -14.81 -37.37
N LYS A 375 17.64 -14.57 -37.03
CA LYS A 375 18.77 -14.68 -37.96
C LYS A 375 18.95 -16.10 -38.46
N GLN A 376 18.96 -17.10 -37.59
CA GLN A 376 19.07 -18.50 -37.98
C GLN A 376 17.90 -18.94 -38.87
N ALA A 377 16.67 -18.49 -38.59
CA ALA A 377 15.52 -18.77 -39.44
C ALA A 377 15.66 -18.09 -40.82
N SER A 378 16.20 -16.88 -40.88
CA SER A 378 16.49 -16.18 -42.12
C SER A 378 17.58 -16.88 -42.92
N ASP A 379 18.63 -17.33 -42.27
CA ASP A 379 19.75 -18.05 -42.92
C ASP A 379 19.29 -19.41 -43.48
N ASN A 380 18.37 -20.12 -42.81
CA ASN A 380 17.88 -21.44 -43.22
C ASN A 380 16.67 -21.39 -44.18
N PHE A 381 15.78 -20.42 -44.02
CA PHE A 381 14.49 -20.34 -44.73
C PHE A 381 14.30 -19.02 -45.49
N GLY A 382 15.34 -18.22 -45.66
CA GLY A 382 15.30 -16.94 -46.32
C GLY A 382 14.59 -15.85 -45.50
N ALA A 383 14.49 -14.63 -46.06
CA ALA A 383 13.92 -13.45 -45.38
C ALA A 383 12.49 -13.69 -44.84
N PHE A 384 11.69 -14.53 -45.49
CA PHE A 384 10.34 -14.88 -45.05
C PHE A 384 10.34 -15.69 -43.73
N GLY A 385 11.29 -16.64 -43.61
CA GLY A 385 11.47 -17.43 -42.38
C GLY A 385 11.86 -16.55 -41.16
N GLY A 386 12.78 -15.61 -41.38
CA GLY A 386 13.16 -14.62 -40.36
C GLY A 386 12.00 -13.71 -39.95
N LEU A 387 11.20 -13.22 -40.91
CA LEU A 387 10.03 -12.42 -40.66
C LEU A 387 8.95 -13.20 -39.87
N MET A 388 8.65 -14.43 -40.28
CA MET A 388 7.67 -15.26 -39.56
C MET A 388 8.12 -15.61 -38.13
N ALA A 389 9.41 -15.86 -37.92
CA ALA A 389 9.95 -16.11 -36.59
C ALA A 389 9.87 -14.87 -35.70
N SER A 390 10.17 -13.66 -36.22
CA SER A 390 10.06 -12.40 -35.46
C SER A 390 8.62 -12.07 -35.11
N LEU A 391 7.66 -12.23 -36.05
CA LEU A 391 6.23 -11.98 -35.79
C LEU A 391 5.66 -12.95 -34.76
N ALA A 392 6.02 -14.24 -34.83
CA ALA A 392 5.57 -15.22 -33.84
C ALA A 392 6.09 -14.92 -32.43
N MET A 393 7.31 -14.38 -32.32
CA MET A 393 7.89 -13.96 -31.04
C MET A 393 7.30 -12.66 -30.51
N ASP A 394 6.91 -11.71 -31.38
CA ASP A 394 6.27 -10.46 -30.98
C ASP A 394 4.83 -10.68 -30.50
N VAL A 395 4.06 -11.58 -31.12
CA VAL A 395 2.72 -11.94 -30.64
C VAL A 395 2.78 -12.54 -29.23
N GLY A 396 3.82 -13.35 -28.93
CA GLY A 396 4.05 -13.89 -27.59
C GLY A 396 4.45 -12.83 -26.56
N SER A 397 5.05 -11.71 -26.99
CA SER A 397 5.44 -10.61 -26.10
C SER A 397 4.32 -9.58 -25.85
N SER A 398 3.39 -9.41 -26.79
CA SER A 398 2.24 -8.51 -26.63
C SER A 398 1.14 -9.06 -25.70
N MET A 399 1.14 -10.35 -25.39
CA MET A 399 0.30 -10.95 -24.32
C MET A 399 0.81 -10.61 -22.90
N ALA A 400 1.82 -9.78 -22.78
CA ALA A 400 2.58 -9.48 -21.57
C ALA A 400 1.95 -8.42 -20.65
N ASP A 401 0.74 -7.94 -20.93
CA ASP A 401 0.11 -6.84 -20.18
C ASP A 401 -0.29 -7.21 -18.74
N SER A 402 -0.28 -8.48 -18.37
CA SER A 402 -0.69 -8.95 -17.04
C SER A 402 0.45 -9.06 -16.00
N GLY A 403 1.70 -8.98 -16.41
CA GLY A 403 2.86 -9.27 -15.53
C GLY A 403 3.31 -8.14 -14.62
N TYR A 404 2.88 -6.91 -14.90
CA TYR A 404 3.24 -5.75 -14.11
C TYR A 404 2.01 -5.25 -13.34
N ARG A 405 1.65 -5.96 -12.28
CA ARG A 405 0.56 -5.55 -11.37
C ARG A 405 1.14 -5.04 -10.06
N ASN A 406 0.40 -4.17 -9.40
CA ASN A 406 0.59 -3.78 -8.01
C ASN A 406 -0.75 -3.75 -7.28
N TRP A 407 -0.74 -3.50 -5.99
CA TRP A 407 -1.96 -3.32 -5.21
C TRP A 407 -2.44 -1.88 -5.35
N GLU A 408 -3.37 -1.62 -6.28
CA GLU A 408 -3.80 -0.29 -6.69
C GLU A 408 -4.35 0.56 -5.55
N LEU A 409 -5.16 -0.04 -4.68
CA LEU A 409 -5.85 0.66 -3.59
C LEU A 409 -5.04 0.70 -2.29
N LEU A 410 -3.77 0.27 -2.32
CA LEU A 410 -2.88 0.43 -1.19
C LEU A 410 -2.68 1.93 -0.91
N PRO A 411 -2.82 2.40 0.36
CA PRO A 411 -2.62 3.80 0.68
C PRO A 411 -1.23 4.29 0.29
N ASN A 412 -1.14 5.43 -0.40
CA ASN A 412 0.15 6.02 -0.75
C ASN A 412 0.83 6.64 0.46
N SER A 413 0.05 7.22 1.37
CA SER A 413 0.55 7.92 2.56
C SER A 413 -0.07 7.39 3.83
N GLY A 414 0.75 7.25 4.87
CA GLY A 414 0.30 6.93 6.22
C GLY A 414 0.89 7.90 7.25
N TYR A 415 0.00 8.48 8.05
CA TYR A 415 0.34 9.39 9.15
C TYR A 415 -0.10 8.81 10.47
N LEU A 416 0.72 8.99 11.50
CA LEU A 416 0.43 8.53 12.86
C LEU A 416 0.65 9.66 13.85
N SER A 417 -0.26 9.78 14.82
CA SER A 417 -0.08 10.59 15.99
C SER A 417 -0.66 9.91 17.22
N LYS A 418 0.08 9.91 18.33
CA LYS A 418 -0.40 9.49 19.64
C LYS A 418 -0.19 10.64 20.61
N PHE A 419 -1.29 11.17 21.18
CA PHE A 419 -1.26 12.32 22.07
C PHE A 419 -2.28 12.15 23.19
N GLU A 420 -2.13 12.97 24.24
CA GLU A 420 -3.10 13.06 25.33
C GLU A 420 -4.08 14.21 25.07
N ALA A 421 -5.37 14.00 25.34
CA ALA A 421 -6.40 15.04 25.34
C ALA A 421 -7.34 14.87 26.53
N LEU A 422 -8.26 15.82 26.74
CA LEU A 422 -9.26 15.72 27.79
C LEU A 422 -10.51 15.03 27.26
N GLN A 423 -11.12 14.19 28.09
CA GLN A 423 -12.37 13.52 27.75
C GLN A 423 -13.47 14.55 27.41
N GLY A 424 -14.21 14.29 26.33
CA GLY A 424 -15.25 15.18 25.82
C GLY A 424 -14.74 16.39 25.04
N GLU A 425 -13.41 16.57 24.89
CA GLU A 425 -12.83 17.59 24.01
C GLU A 425 -13.08 17.21 22.54
N THR A 426 -13.20 18.21 21.69
CA THR A 426 -13.31 18.03 20.25
C THR A 426 -11.97 18.34 19.61
N PHE A 427 -11.51 17.51 18.69
CA PHE A 427 -10.39 17.82 17.83
C PHE A 427 -10.79 17.81 16.37
N THR A 428 -10.03 18.52 15.55
CA THR A 428 -10.21 18.59 14.11
C THR A 428 -9.02 17.98 13.41
N ILE A 429 -9.29 17.26 12.29
CA ILE A 429 -8.27 16.74 11.38
C ILE A 429 -8.42 17.51 10.08
N THR A 430 -7.37 18.19 9.66
CA THR A 430 -7.32 18.89 8.37
C THR A 430 -6.42 18.12 7.42
N MET A 431 -6.93 17.83 6.22
CA MET A 431 -6.28 17.09 5.16
C MET A 431 -6.50 17.86 3.86
N ASN A 432 -5.46 18.42 3.28
CA ASN A 432 -5.57 19.40 2.18
C ASN A 432 -6.56 20.52 2.55
N ASP A 433 -7.65 20.68 1.81
CA ASP A 433 -8.75 21.63 2.02
C ASP A 433 -9.93 21.07 2.83
N ARG A 434 -9.87 19.78 3.23
CA ARG A 434 -10.92 19.11 4.00
C ARG A 434 -10.61 19.16 5.50
N GLN A 435 -11.65 19.45 6.25
CA GLN A 435 -11.60 19.48 7.72
C GLN A 435 -12.72 18.62 8.29
N GLU A 436 -12.35 17.68 9.13
CA GLU A 436 -13.26 16.78 9.83
C GLU A 436 -13.11 16.95 11.32
N SER A 437 -14.20 16.84 12.07
CA SER A 437 -14.22 17.02 13.51
C SER A 437 -14.67 15.77 14.24
N PHE A 438 -14.02 15.47 15.36
CA PHE A 438 -14.33 14.31 16.18
C PHE A 438 -14.40 14.74 17.66
N THR A 439 -15.48 14.35 18.35
CA THR A 439 -15.64 14.59 19.79
C THR A 439 -15.25 13.34 20.56
N LEU A 440 -14.34 13.51 21.52
CA LEU A 440 -13.80 12.42 22.33
C LEU A 440 -14.88 11.82 23.24
N PRO A 441 -14.93 10.49 23.38
CA PRO A 441 -15.84 9.83 24.29
C PRO A 441 -15.48 10.19 25.75
N LYS A 442 -16.46 10.02 26.64
CA LYS A 442 -16.28 10.11 28.10
C LYS A 442 -16.10 8.70 28.67
N ASP A 443 -15.45 8.64 29.84
CA ASP A 443 -15.30 7.38 30.62
C ASP A 443 -14.51 6.27 29.89
N LYS A 444 -13.55 6.66 29.04
CA LYS A 444 -12.66 5.76 28.32
C LYS A 444 -11.20 6.09 28.60
N LYS A 445 -10.32 5.09 28.57
CA LYS A 445 -8.88 5.27 28.74
C LYS A 445 -8.23 5.83 27.49
N GLY A 446 -8.70 5.41 26.32
CA GLY A 446 -8.17 5.86 25.03
C GLY A 446 -9.14 5.66 23.88
N VAL A 447 -8.77 6.23 22.74
CA VAL A 447 -9.47 6.05 21.46
C VAL A 447 -8.45 5.89 20.33
N LEU A 448 -8.73 4.94 19.44
CA LEU A 448 -8.06 4.82 18.15
C LEU A 448 -9.02 5.35 17.09
N VAL A 449 -8.58 6.32 16.32
CA VAL A 449 -9.31 6.93 15.19
C VAL A 449 -8.60 6.54 13.90
N LEU A 450 -9.34 5.95 12.97
CA LEU A 450 -8.87 5.61 11.64
C LEU A 450 -9.54 6.50 10.62
N VAL A 451 -8.74 7.23 9.86
CA VAL A 451 -9.17 8.04 8.73
C VAL A 451 -8.75 7.35 7.45
N SER A 452 -9.72 6.99 6.62
CA SER A 452 -9.51 6.52 5.26
C SER A 452 -9.84 7.67 4.31
N TYR A 453 -8.80 8.28 3.74
CA TYR A 453 -8.92 9.33 2.72
C TYR A 453 -8.56 8.72 1.36
N ILE A 454 -9.56 8.41 0.55
CA ILE A 454 -9.34 7.91 -0.81
C ILE A 454 -9.22 9.10 -1.77
N THR A 455 -10.19 10.02 -1.73
CA THR A 455 -10.20 11.29 -2.48
C THR A 455 -10.87 12.37 -1.62
N ASN A 456 -10.90 13.62 -2.08
CA ASN A 456 -11.57 14.73 -1.38
C ASN A 456 -13.07 14.49 -1.12
N ASP A 457 -13.74 13.69 -1.93
CA ASP A 457 -15.17 13.36 -1.80
C ASP A 457 -15.42 11.95 -1.22
N ASN A 458 -14.35 11.19 -0.97
CA ASN A 458 -14.40 9.86 -0.41
C ASN A 458 -13.50 9.74 0.83
N ILE A 459 -14.00 10.31 1.93
CA ILE A 459 -13.34 10.30 3.25
C ILE A 459 -14.24 9.59 4.23
N ARG A 460 -13.65 8.71 5.03
CA ARG A 460 -14.34 8.02 6.13
C ARG A 460 -13.53 8.10 7.40
N ILE A 461 -14.21 8.34 8.53
CA ILE A 461 -13.63 8.34 9.86
C ILE A 461 -14.36 7.29 10.71
N ASP A 462 -13.60 6.33 11.19
CA ASP A 462 -14.05 5.32 12.11
C ASP A 462 -13.26 5.43 13.42
N HIS A 463 -13.83 4.95 14.53
CA HIS A 463 -13.14 4.97 15.81
C HIS A 463 -13.53 3.81 16.71
N VAL A 464 -12.64 3.43 17.58
CA VAL A 464 -12.87 2.48 18.66
C VAL A 464 -12.30 3.04 19.96
N ALA A 465 -13.11 2.98 21.01
CA ALA A 465 -12.71 3.43 22.36
C ALA A 465 -12.40 2.21 23.24
N TYR A 466 -11.35 2.30 24.08
CA TYR A 466 -10.87 1.23 24.95
C TYR A 466 -10.60 1.70 26.38
#